data_d708e44c21d489be5349d34b017f352a
#
_entry.id   d708e44c21d489be5349d34b017f352a
#
_cell.length_a   1.000
_cell.length_b   1.000
_cell.length_c   1.000
_cell.angle_alpha   90.00
_cell.angle_beta   90.00
_cell.angle_gamma   90.00
#
_symmetry.space_group_name_H-M   'P 1'
#
loop_
_entity.id
_entity.type
_entity.pdbx_description
1 polymer ?
#
loop_
_entity_poly.entity_id
_entity_poly.type
_entity_poly.pdbx_seq_one_letter_code
_entity_poly.pdbx_strand_id
1 'polypeptide(L)'
;MAKRVAKPTTQRLSKAERDRLARSAIDEILSKRRHAVPGARDVRKRLSALVKNADAADVVAIGAAIGASSEMKANRARWVGWELINKHPAALSQLDLATVEALGAGNSSWDEVDGYGIYISGAAWLRGLIRDADVRRWAKSHDLWRRRAALVSTVVLNTRTHGGAGDTKRTLAIANLLIDDREDMVVKAMSWALRCLVNWDRAAVETFLAEHDARLAARVKRETRTKLRTGKKNAWRDKR
;
A
#
# COMPACT_ATOMS: atom_id res chain seq x y z
N MET A 1 3.77 40.53 18.16
CA MET A 1 4.29 40.43 16.78
C MET A 1 4.51 38.94 16.44
N ALA A 2 3.67 38.34 15.66
CA ALA A 2 3.83 36.94 15.23
C ALA A 2 4.94 36.88 14.15
N LYS A 3 6.00 36.10 14.42
CA LYS A 3 7.06 35.84 13.43
C LYS A 3 6.43 35.04 12.27
N ARG A 4 6.36 35.68 11.10
CA ARG A 4 6.01 35.03 9.83
C ARG A 4 7.10 33.99 9.54
N VAL A 5 6.81 32.71 9.79
CA VAL A 5 7.69 31.63 9.37
C VAL A 5 7.64 31.59 7.84
N ALA A 6 8.76 31.92 7.20
CA ALA A 6 8.89 31.84 5.74
C ALA A 6 8.57 30.39 5.29
N LYS A 7 7.68 30.25 4.30
CA LYS A 7 7.46 28.94 3.67
C LYS A 7 8.78 28.45 3.09
N PRO A 8 9.17 27.20 3.34
CA PRO A 8 10.39 26.67 2.74
C PRO A 8 10.29 26.78 1.21
N THR A 9 11.31 27.35 0.59
CA THR A 9 11.40 27.46 -0.87
C THR A 9 11.53 26.05 -1.44
N THR A 10 10.53 25.59 -2.18
CA THR A 10 10.60 24.30 -2.89
C THR A 10 11.55 24.42 -4.07
N GLN A 11 12.46 23.45 -4.17
CA GLN A 11 13.42 23.38 -5.28
C GLN A 11 12.83 22.53 -6.40
N ARG A 12 12.73 23.10 -7.60
CA ARG A 12 12.36 22.37 -8.80
C ARG A 12 13.59 21.71 -9.42
N LEU A 13 13.48 20.41 -9.68
CA LEU A 13 14.54 19.63 -10.31
C LEU A 13 14.36 19.58 -11.82
N SER A 14 15.44 19.67 -12.56
CA SER A 14 15.44 19.38 -14.00
C SER A 14 15.14 17.91 -14.27
N LYS A 15 14.72 17.59 -15.50
CA LYS A 15 14.52 16.20 -15.91
C LYS A 15 15.80 15.37 -15.72
N ALA A 16 16.96 15.90 -16.10
CA ALA A 16 18.24 15.21 -15.95
C ALA A 16 18.59 14.89 -14.49
N GLU A 17 18.29 15.80 -13.56
CA GLU A 17 18.50 15.57 -12.11
C GLU A 17 17.58 14.48 -11.57
N ARG A 18 16.29 14.48 -11.95
CA ARG A 18 15.35 13.42 -11.56
C ARG A 18 15.79 12.06 -12.08
N ASP A 19 16.13 11.98 -13.36
CA ASP A 19 16.58 10.73 -14.00
C ASP A 19 17.88 10.21 -13.33
N ARG A 20 18.82 11.08 -13.02
CA ARG A 20 20.05 10.74 -12.31
C ARG A 20 19.77 10.23 -10.90
N LEU A 21 18.90 10.88 -10.13
CA LEU A 21 18.55 10.45 -8.78
C LEU A 21 17.85 9.10 -8.78
N ALA A 22 16.90 8.88 -9.72
CA ALA A 22 16.23 7.60 -9.87
C ALA A 22 17.23 6.49 -10.24
N ARG A 23 18.08 6.72 -11.25
CA ARG A 23 19.10 5.75 -11.70
C ARG A 23 20.09 5.42 -10.59
N SER A 24 20.64 6.42 -9.91
CA SER A 24 21.58 6.21 -8.80
C SER A 24 20.97 5.35 -7.68
N ALA A 25 19.70 5.58 -7.33
CA ALA A 25 19.01 4.78 -6.32
C ALA A 25 18.78 3.34 -6.81
N ILE A 26 18.41 3.14 -8.06
CA ILE A 26 18.24 1.82 -8.68
C ILE A 26 19.57 1.07 -8.64
N ASP A 27 20.64 1.65 -9.16
CA ASP A 27 21.97 1.02 -9.25
C ASP A 27 22.48 0.65 -7.85
N GLU A 28 22.30 1.51 -6.86
CA GLU A 28 22.69 1.21 -5.48
C GLU A 28 21.86 0.06 -4.88
N ILE A 29 20.56 -0.04 -5.16
CA ILE A 29 19.73 -1.14 -4.70
C ILE A 29 20.15 -2.45 -5.37
N LEU A 30 20.43 -2.41 -6.67
CA LEU A 30 20.83 -3.59 -7.44
C LEU A 30 22.22 -4.10 -7.05
N SER A 31 23.13 -3.22 -6.61
CA SER A 31 24.44 -3.60 -6.10
C SER A 31 24.40 -4.38 -4.77
N LYS A 32 23.25 -4.31 -4.06
CA LYS A 32 23.06 -5.01 -2.79
C LYS A 32 22.61 -6.46 -3.02
N ARG A 33 22.75 -7.28 -1.97
CA ARG A 33 22.24 -8.65 -2.01
C ARG A 33 20.74 -8.65 -2.38
N ARG A 34 20.38 -9.51 -3.34
CA ARG A 34 19.00 -9.67 -3.83
C ARG A 34 18.00 -9.84 -2.67
N HIS A 35 16.89 -9.12 -2.71
CA HIS A 35 15.83 -9.10 -1.69
C HIS A 35 16.25 -8.56 -0.31
N ALA A 36 17.35 -7.81 -0.23
CA ALA A 36 17.76 -7.16 1.01
C ALA A 36 16.89 -5.93 1.33
N VAL A 37 15.68 -6.16 1.89
CA VAL A 37 14.74 -5.09 2.27
C VAL A 37 15.38 -4.02 3.17
N PRO A 38 16.19 -4.34 4.20
CA PRO A 38 16.85 -3.31 4.99
C PRO A 38 17.74 -2.39 4.15
N GLY A 39 18.57 -2.97 3.29
CA GLY A 39 19.46 -2.20 2.41
C GLY A 39 18.71 -1.30 1.43
N ALA A 40 17.66 -1.81 0.79
CA ALA A 40 16.81 -1.01 -0.10
C ALA A 40 16.09 0.14 0.65
N ARG A 41 15.67 -0.09 1.91
CA ARG A 41 15.06 0.93 2.75
C ARG A 41 16.06 2.03 3.15
N ASP A 42 17.32 1.70 3.35
CA ASP A 42 18.35 2.70 3.65
C ASP A 42 18.64 3.58 2.43
N VAL A 43 18.67 3.01 1.21
CA VAL A 43 18.73 3.80 -0.04
C VAL A 43 17.53 4.75 -0.11
N ARG A 44 16.31 4.25 0.12
CA ARG A 44 15.10 5.08 0.11
C ARG A 44 15.20 6.23 1.14
N LYS A 45 15.69 5.97 2.36
CA LYS A 45 15.85 7.01 3.39
C LYS A 45 16.82 8.11 2.95
N ARG A 46 17.98 7.75 2.38
CA ARG A 46 18.94 8.73 1.84
C ARG A 46 18.34 9.53 0.70
N LEU A 47 17.67 8.86 -0.24
CA LEU A 47 16.99 9.54 -1.33
C LEU A 47 15.91 10.52 -0.80
N SER A 48 15.13 10.11 0.20
CA SER A 48 14.15 11.01 0.84
C SER A 48 14.78 12.24 1.47
N ALA A 49 15.97 12.11 2.04
CA ALA A 49 16.70 13.26 2.59
C ALA A 49 17.16 14.22 1.49
N LEU A 50 17.65 13.68 0.36
CA LEU A 50 18.09 14.47 -0.79
C LEU A 50 16.93 15.26 -1.43
N VAL A 51 15.75 14.66 -1.53
CA VAL A 51 14.58 15.30 -2.16
C VAL A 51 13.63 15.98 -1.17
N LYS A 52 14.04 16.14 0.08
CA LYS A 52 13.19 16.68 1.17
C LYS A 52 12.52 18.01 0.81
N ASN A 53 13.25 18.88 0.12
CA ASN A 53 12.80 20.22 -0.30
C ASN A 53 12.47 20.29 -1.80
N ALA A 54 12.46 19.15 -2.51
CA ALA A 54 12.12 19.12 -3.93
C ALA A 54 10.62 19.39 -4.15
N ASP A 55 10.29 19.85 -5.34
CA ASP A 55 8.89 20.00 -5.77
C ASP A 55 8.18 18.63 -5.71
N ALA A 56 6.94 18.65 -5.30
CA ALA A 56 6.17 17.43 -5.10
C ALA A 56 6.01 16.60 -6.39
N ALA A 57 5.83 17.27 -7.55
CA ALA A 57 5.73 16.60 -8.84
C ALA A 57 7.05 15.92 -9.23
N ASP A 58 8.20 16.52 -8.86
CA ASP A 58 9.52 15.94 -9.11
C ASP A 58 9.71 14.65 -8.28
N VAL A 59 9.28 14.65 -7.01
CA VAL A 59 9.33 13.44 -6.16
C VAL A 59 8.42 12.35 -6.69
N VAL A 60 7.22 12.69 -7.16
CA VAL A 60 6.32 11.73 -7.83
C VAL A 60 6.98 11.15 -9.06
N ALA A 61 7.61 12.00 -9.90
CA ALA A 61 8.30 11.53 -11.11
C ALA A 61 9.47 10.59 -10.81
N ILE A 62 10.30 10.90 -9.79
CA ILE A 62 11.40 10.02 -9.35
C ILE A 62 10.86 8.69 -8.83
N GLY A 63 9.85 8.72 -7.98
CA GLY A 63 9.22 7.51 -7.44
C GLY A 63 8.56 6.66 -8.51
N ALA A 64 7.91 7.29 -9.49
CA ALA A 64 7.33 6.61 -10.65
C ALA A 64 8.40 5.94 -11.52
N ALA A 65 9.52 6.62 -11.80
CA ALA A 65 10.63 6.06 -12.56
C ALA A 65 11.24 4.82 -11.87
N ILE A 66 11.45 4.89 -10.54
CA ILE A 66 11.91 3.74 -9.75
C ILE A 66 10.89 2.60 -9.80
N GLY A 67 9.60 2.91 -9.59
CA GLY A 67 8.53 1.93 -9.61
C GLY A 67 8.27 1.29 -10.98
N ALA A 68 8.58 1.99 -12.08
CA ALA A 68 8.41 1.49 -13.45
C ALA A 68 9.60 0.65 -13.95
N SER A 69 10.77 0.70 -13.26
CA SER A 69 11.98 -0.02 -13.69
C SER A 69 11.76 -1.54 -13.71
N SER A 70 12.12 -2.17 -14.81
CA SER A 70 12.09 -3.63 -14.97
C SER A 70 13.08 -4.33 -14.03
N GLU A 71 14.22 -3.73 -13.76
CA GLU A 71 15.21 -4.23 -12.82
C GLU A 71 14.65 -4.22 -11.39
N MET A 72 13.96 -3.13 -11.01
CA MET A 72 13.31 -3.04 -9.70
C MET A 72 12.17 -4.05 -9.56
N LYS A 73 11.44 -4.31 -10.65
CA LYS A 73 10.43 -5.37 -10.69
C LYS A 73 11.07 -6.75 -10.48
N ALA A 74 12.12 -7.09 -11.23
CA ALA A 74 12.83 -8.35 -11.11
C ALA A 74 13.45 -8.58 -9.71
N ASN A 75 13.83 -7.51 -9.03
CA ASN A 75 14.39 -7.55 -7.67
C ASN A 75 13.34 -7.36 -6.56
N ARG A 76 12.04 -7.31 -6.89
CA ARG A 76 10.94 -7.08 -5.93
C ARG A 76 11.11 -5.82 -5.09
N ALA A 77 11.60 -4.75 -5.71
CA ALA A 77 11.96 -3.51 -5.04
C ALA A 77 11.18 -2.28 -5.54
N ARG A 78 10.15 -2.45 -6.39
CA ARG A 78 9.28 -1.35 -6.88
C ARG A 78 8.70 -0.50 -5.74
N TRP A 79 8.44 -1.11 -4.59
CA TRP A 79 7.91 -0.46 -3.40
C TRP A 79 8.78 0.71 -2.90
N VAL A 80 10.08 0.76 -3.25
CA VAL A 80 10.98 1.86 -2.88
C VAL A 80 10.51 3.18 -3.49
N GLY A 81 10.11 3.18 -4.77
CA GLY A 81 9.55 4.35 -5.43
C GLY A 81 8.22 4.80 -4.79
N TRP A 82 7.35 3.85 -4.48
CA TRP A 82 6.07 4.15 -3.83
C TRP A 82 6.24 4.63 -2.39
N GLU A 83 7.16 4.04 -1.62
CA GLU A 83 7.47 4.51 -0.27
C GLU A 83 8.13 5.90 -0.30
N LEU A 84 8.95 6.23 -1.32
CA LEU A 84 9.50 7.58 -1.50
C LEU A 84 8.38 8.62 -1.62
N ILE A 85 7.41 8.40 -2.50
CA ILE A 85 6.24 9.26 -2.68
C ILE A 85 5.45 9.37 -1.37
N ASN A 86 5.17 8.23 -0.72
CA ASN A 86 4.40 8.18 0.53
C ASN A 86 5.06 8.97 1.67
N LYS A 87 6.39 8.95 1.76
CA LYS A 87 7.15 9.62 2.82
C LYS A 87 7.39 11.10 2.56
N HIS A 88 7.01 11.62 1.38
CA HIS A 88 7.05 13.04 1.07
C HIS A 88 5.62 13.62 1.13
N PRO A 89 5.25 14.36 2.20
CA PRO A 89 3.85 14.74 2.43
C PRO A 89 3.20 15.49 1.27
N ALA A 90 3.93 16.43 0.66
CA ALA A 90 3.42 17.19 -0.47
C ALA A 90 3.24 16.33 -1.73
N ALA A 91 4.16 15.38 -2.01
CA ALA A 91 4.03 14.47 -3.15
C ALA A 91 2.81 13.55 -3.00
N LEU A 92 2.63 12.97 -1.80
CA LEU A 92 1.46 12.12 -1.54
C LEU A 92 0.14 12.91 -1.67
N SER A 93 0.12 14.17 -1.19
CA SER A 93 -1.11 15.00 -1.22
C SER A 93 -1.48 15.50 -2.63
N GLN A 94 -0.59 15.40 -3.59
CA GLN A 94 -0.85 15.78 -4.99
C GLN A 94 -1.37 14.61 -5.86
N LEU A 95 -1.44 13.39 -5.31
CA LEU A 95 -1.89 12.25 -6.09
C LEU A 95 -3.40 12.40 -6.42
N ASP A 96 -3.71 12.31 -7.69
CA ASP A 96 -5.07 12.13 -8.19
C ASP A 96 -5.30 10.66 -8.61
N LEU A 97 -6.53 10.34 -8.98
CA LEU A 97 -6.89 8.98 -9.40
C LEU A 97 -6.05 8.48 -10.57
N ALA A 98 -5.81 9.34 -11.57
CA ALA A 98 -5.05 8.96 -12.76
C ALA A 98 -3.61 8.58 -12.40
N THR A 99 -2.96 9.39 -11.56
CA THR A 99 -1.61 9.13 -11.07
C THR A 99 -1.57 7.86 -10.20
N VAL A 100 -2.54 7.68 -9.30
CA VAL A 100 -2.64 6.47 -8.47
C VAL A 100 -2.75 5.23 -9.36
N GLU A 101 -3.61 5.24 -10.38
CA GLU A 101 -3.76 4.09 -11.30
C GLU A 101 -2.52 3.84 -12.15
N ALA A 102 -1.85 4.90 -12.62
CA ALA A 102 -0.61 4.81 -13.39
C ALA A 102 0.53 4.18 -12.55
N LEU A 103 0.67 4.57 -11.28
CA LEU A 103 1.66 4.00 -10.36
C LEU A 103 1.44 2.51 -10.08
N GLY A 104 0.19 2.03 -10.19
CA GLY A 104 -0.17 0.61 -10.04
C GLY A 104 -0.16 -0.19 -11.34
N ALA A 105 0.11 0.44 -12.48
CA ALA A 105 0.09 -0.23 -13.77
C ALA A 105 1.12 -1.37 -13.84
N GLY A 106 0.72 -2.49 -14.47
CA GLY A 106 1.59 -3.64 -14.67
C GLY A 106 1.96 -4.42 -13.40
N ASN A 107 1.30 -4.17 -12.26
CA ASN A 107 1.41 -5.02 -11.08
C ASN A 107 0.92 -6.43 -11.39
N SER A 108 1.76 -7.43 -11.14
CA SER A 108 1.50 -8.82 -11.52
C SER A 108 1.94 -9.83 -10.45
N SER A 109 2.26 -9.37 -9.24
CA SER A 109 2.66 -10.21 -8.11
C SER A 109 2.15 -9.63 -6.78
N TRP A 110 2.09 -10.49 -5.76
CA TRP A 110 1.57 -10.08 -4.44
C TRP A 110 2.44 -9.02 -3.76
N ASP A 111 3.75 -9.08 -3.90
CA ASP A 111 4.68 -8.12 -3.30
C ASP A 111 4.58 -6.72 -3.94
N GLU A 112 4.34 -6.65 -5.25
CA GLU A 112 4.04 -5.41 -5.94
C GLU A 112 2.72 -4.80 -5.45
N VAL A 113 1.65 -5.60 -5.46
CA VAL A 113 0.32 -5.13 -5.07
C VAL A 113 0.27 -4.73 -3.60
N ASP A 114 0.97 -5.44 -2.71
CA ASP A 114 1.01 -5.10 -1.29
C ASP A 114 1.77 -3.80 -1.05
N GLY A 115 2.92 -3.61 -1.71
CA GLY A 115 3.65 -2.34 -1.65
C GLY A 115 2.83 -1.17 -2.21
N TYR A 116 2.23 -1.35 -3.38
CA TYR A 116 1.35 -0.37 -4.01
C TYR A 116 0.12 -0.04 -3.13
N GLY A 117 -0.55 -1.07 -2.62
CA GLY A 117 -1.73 -0.93 -1.78
C GLY A 117 -1.45 -0.16 -0.49
N ILE A 118 -0.30 -0.41 0.12
CA ILE A 118 0.09 0.25 1.37
C ILE A 118 0.58 1.68 1.14
N TYR A 119 1.49 1.88 0.19
CA TYR A 119 2.15 3.18 0.06
C TYR A 119 1.42 4.17 -0.84
N ILE A 120 0.62 3.70 -1.79
CA ILE A 120 -0.06 4.54 -2.78
C ILE A 120 -1.58 4.49 -2.62
N SER A 121 -2.25 3.41 -3.06
CA SER A 121 -3.70 3.42 -3.19
C SER A 121 -4.43 3.52 -1.84
N GLY A 122 -4.03 2.77 -0.85
CA GLY A 122 -4.61 2.85 0.50
C GLY A 122 -4.29 4.18 1.19
N ALA A 123 -3.07 4.71 1.01
CA ALA A 123 -2.67 6.01 1.56
C ALA A 123 -3.44 7.17 0.90
N ALA A 124 -3.65 7.11 -0.42
CA ALA A 124 -4.47 8.07 -1.16
C ALA A 124 -5.95 8.00 -0.72
N TRP A 125 -6.48 6.78 -0.57
CA TRP A 125 -7.86 6.57 -0.13
C TRP A 125 -8.10 7.03 1.32
N LEU A 126 -7.17 6.75 2.22
CA LEU A 126 -7.23 7.23 3.62
C LEU A 126 -7.31 8.77 3.69
N ARG A 127 -6.65 9.47 2.75
CA ARG A 127 -6.65 10.95 2.66
C ARG A 127 -7.79 11.53 1.84
N GLY A 128 -8.67 10.72 1.27
CA GLY A 128 -9.77 11.19 0.42
C GLY A 128 -9.33 11.69 -0.97
N LEU A 129 -8.11 11.36 -1.42
CA LEU A 129 -7.59 11.74 -2.74
C LEU A 129 -8.21 10.89 -3.87
N ILE A 130 -8.68 9.69 -3.53
CA ILE A 130 -9.51 8.84 -4.38
C ILE A 130 -10.81 8.48 -3.65
N ARG A 131 -11.86 8.18 -4.39
CA ARG A 131 -13.21 7.97 -3.84
C ARG A 131 -13.47 6.49 -3.55
N ASP A 132 -14.43 6.22 -2.67
CA ASP A 132 -14.93 4.86 -2.42
C ASP A 132 -15.36 4.15 -3.71
N ALA A 133 -15.96 4.88 -4.65
CA ALA A 133 -16.38 4.35 -5.94
C ALA A 133 -15.22 3.81 -6.78
N ASP A 134 -14.05 4.43 -6.70
CA ASP A 134 -12.87 4.04 -7.46
C ASP A 134 -12.33 2.70 -6.93
N VAL A 135 -12.21 2.54 -5.61
CA VAL A 135 -11.77 1.28 -4.98
C VAL A 135 -12.81 0.17 -5.18
N ARG A 136 -14.12 0.48 -5.12
CA ARG A 136 -15.18 -0.48 -5.45
C ARG A 136 -15.13 -0.94 -6.91
N ARG A 137 -14.77 -0.06 -7.84
CA ARG A 137 -14.55 -0.42 -9.25
C ARG A 137 -13.39 -1.41 -9.39
N TRP A 138 -12.29 -1.20 -8.65
CA TRP A 138 -11.16 -2.16 -8.64
C TRP A 138 -11.57 -3.53 -8.06
N ALA A 139 -12.39 -3.56 -7.02
CA ALA A 139 -12.92 -4.80 -6.46
C ALA A 139 -13.78 -5.61 -7.46
N LYS A 140 -14.35 -4.95 -8.46
CA LYS A 140 -15.17 -5.58 -9.53
C LYS A 140 -14.36 -5.88 -10.81
N SER A 141 -13.06 -5.67 -10.82
CA SER A 141 -12.21 -5.88 -11.99
C SER A 141 -12.07 -7.37 -12.33
N HIS A 142 -11.95 -7.67 -13.62
CA HIS A 142 -11.55 -9.01 -14.08
C HIS A 142 -10.10 -9.34 -13.68
N ASP A 143 -9.22 -8.33 -13.55
CA ASP A 143 -7.85 -8.50 -13.10
C ASP A 143 -7.79 -8.80 -11.59
N LEU A 144 -7.30 -9.98 -11.25
CA LEU A 144 -7.13 -10.42 -9.85
C LEU A 144 -6.23 -9.49 -9.03
N TRP A 145 -5.25 -8.86 -9.65
CA TRP A 145 -4.32 -7.96 -8.96
C TRP A 145 -4.98 -6.63 -8.58
N ARG A 146 -5.91 -6.13 -9.41
CA ARG A 146 -6.76 -4.99 -9.05
C ARG A 146 -7.72 -5.34 -7.92
N ARG A 147 -8.34 -6.52 -7.94
CA ARG A 147 -9.20 -6.98 -6.84
C ARG A 147 -8.41 -7.14 -5.54
N ARG A 148 -7.19 -7.69 -5.62
CA ARG A 148 -6.28 -7.74 -4.47
C ARG A 148 -5.94 -6.33 -3.97
N ALA A 149 -5.59 -5.38 -4.85
CA ALA A 149 -5.26 -4.01 -4.49
C ALA A 149 -6.39 -3.32 -3.71
N ALA A 150 -7.65 -3.55 -4.10
CA ALA A 150 -8.81 -3.02 -3.38
C ALA A 150 -8.83 -3.49 -1.91
N LEU A 151 -8.58 -4.79 -1.65
CA LEU A 151 -8.51 -5.34 -0.29
C LEU A 151 -7.28 -4.85 0.47
N VAL A 152 -6.10 -4.82 -0.15
CA VAL A 152 -4.87 -4.34 0.51
C VAL A 152 -4.98 -2.86 0.86
N SER A 153 -5.68 -2.05 0.04
CA SER A 153 -5.95 -0.65 0.38
C SER A 153 -6.72 -0.49 1.69
N THR A 154 -7.61 -1.43 2.06
CA THR A 154 -8.31 -1.41 3.34
C THR A 154 -7.39 -1.65 4.54
N VAL A 155 -6.26 -2.34 4.34
CA VAL A 155 -5.28 -2.60 5.41
C VAL A 155 -4.75 -1.29 5.98
N VAL A 156 -4.52 -0.28 5.12
CA VAL A 156 -4.04 1.05 5.54
C VAL A 156 -5.04 1.71 6.47
N LEU A 157 -6.34 1.62 6.18
CA LEU A 157 -7.42 2.19 6.98
C LEU A 157 -7.44 1.63 8.43
N ASN A 158 -6.92 0.42 8.60
CA ASN A 158 -6.94 -0.34 9.85
C ASN A 158 -5.53 -0.56 10.46
N THR A 159 -4.52 0.19 10.00
CA THR A 159 -3.15 0.04 10.49
C THR A 159 -2.60 1.37 11.01
N ARG A 160 -2.40 1.49 12.33
CA ARG A 160 -1.92 2.72 13.00
C ARG A 160 -0.63 3.26 12.42
N THR A 161 0.34 2.40 12.11
CA THR A 161 1.64 2.81 11.53
C THR A 161 1.54 3.43 10.14
N HIS A 162 0.38 3.29 9.48
CA HIS A 162 0.05 3.92 8.20
C HIS A 162 -0.96 5.06 8.33
N GLY A 163 -1.30 5.46 9.58
CA GLY A 163 -2.24 6.54 9.87
C GLY A 163 -3.71 6.11 9.94
N GLY A 164 -3.99 4.81 9.81
CA GLY A 164 -5.34 4.27 9.93
C GLY A 164 -5.83 4.26 11.37
N ALA A 165 -7.10 4.57 11.56
CA ALA A 165 -7.79 4.64 12.85
C ALA A 165 -9.00 3.69 12.96
N GLY A 166 -9.08 2.71 12.06
CA GLY A 166 -10.20 1.78 11.94
C GLY A 166 -11.29 2.32 11.02
N ASP A 167 -11.68 1.53 10.02
CA ASP A 167 -12.78 1.87 9.10
C ASP A 167 -13.55 0.63 8.72
N THR A 168 -14.50 0.27 9.58
CA THR A 168 -15.37 -0.89 9.41
C THR A 168 -16.18 -0.79 8.13
N LYS A 169 -16.78 0.39 7.87
CA LYS A 169 -17.68 0.59 6.75
C LYS A 169 -17.00 0.34 5.40
N ARG A 170 -15.87 1.00 5.15
CA ARG A 170 -15.13 0.85 3.89
C ARG A 170 -14.53 -0.55 3.76
N THR A 171 -13.99 -1.11 4.83
CA THR A 171 -13.37 -2.44 4.82
C THR A 171 -14.39 -3.53 4.50
N LEU A 172 -15.52 -3.57 5.21
CA LEU A 172 -16.56 -4.59 4.96
C LEU A 172 -17.26 -4.40 3.62
N ALA A 173 -17.41 -3.15 3.14
CA ALA A 173 -17.96 -2.89 1.81
C ALA A 173 -17.09 -3.51 0.69
N ILE A 174 -15.77 -3.45 0.79
CA ILE A 174 -14.87 -4.09 -0.18
C ILE A 174 -14.84 -5.61 0.01
N ALA A 175 -14.78 -6.10 1.27
CA ALA A 175 -14.82 -7.54 1.54
C ALA A 175 -16.10 -8.19 1.01
N ASN A 176 -17.25 -7.53 1.16
CA ASN A 176 -18.53 -8.04 0.66
C ASN A 176 -18.60 -8.17 -0.87
N LEU A 177 -17.97 -7.24 -1.61
CA LEU A 177 -17.89 -7.32 -3.08
C LEU A 177 -17.06 -8.52 -3.57
N LEU A 178 -16.15 -9.03 -2.73
CA LEU A 178 -15.21 -10.10 -3.07
C LEU A 178 -15.46 -11.40 -2.29
N ILE A 179 -16.64 -11.52 -1.66
CA ILE A 179 -16.96 -12.62 -0.75
C ILE A 179 -16.90 -13.99 -1.42
N ASP A 180 -17.27 -14.07 -2.71
CA ASP A 180 -17.26 -15.28 -3.51
C ASP A 180 -15.96 -15.49 -4.29
N ASP A 181 -14.99 -14.60 -4.15
CA ASP A 181 -13.71 -14.72 -4.85
C ASP A 181 -12.94 -15.96 -4.34
N ARG A 182 -12.40 -16.75 -5.28
CA ARG A 182 -11.66 -17.99 -4.98
C ARG A 182 -10.19 -17.92 -5.40
N GLU A 183 -9.77 -16.82 -6.03
CA GLU A 183 -8.38 -16.60 -6.36
C GLU A 183 -7.53 -16.53 -5.09
N ASP A 184 -6.53 -17.42 -4.97
CA ASP A 184 -5.74 -17.56 -3.74
C ASP A 184 -5.13 -16.23 -3.26
N MET A 185 -4.70 -15.37 -4.20
CA MET A 185 -4.12 -14.07 -3.88
C MET A 185 -5.16 -13.07 -3.37
N VAL A 186 -6.40 -13.14 -3.81
CA VAL A 186 -7.52 -12.31 -3.32
C VAL A 186 -7.99 -12.83 -1.96
N VAL A 187 -8.14 -14.14 -1.81
CA VAL A 187 -8.50 -14.81 -0.53
C VAL A 187 -7.50 -14.47 0.58
N LYS A 188 -6.19 -14.48 0.28
CA LYS A 188 -5.14 -14.08 1.23
C LYS A 188 -5.26 -12.60 1.65
N ALA A 189 -5.56 -11.72 0.69
CA ALA A 189 -5.75 -10.30 0.97
C ALA A 189 -7.00 -10.05 1.82
N MET A 190 -8.12 -10.74 1.54
CA MET A 190 -9.34 -10.64 2.36
C MET A 190 -9.08 -11.08 3.80
N SER A 191 -8.40 -12.22 4.00
CA SER A 191 -8.00 -12.65 5.34
C SER A 191 -7.14 -11.59 6.04
N TRP A 192 -6.24 -10.93 5.33
CA TRP A 192 -5.41 -9.87 5.90
C TRP A 192 -6.24 -8.64 6.28
N ALA A 193 -7.09 -8.15 5.38
CA ALA A 193 -7.98 -7.02 5.60
C ALA A 193 -8.85 -7.20 6.86
N LEU A 194 -9.54 -8.34 6.95
CA LEU A 194 -10.40 -8.65 8.11
C LEU A 194 -9.59 -8.78 9.41
N ARG A 195 -8.42 -9.41 9.38
CA ARG A 195 -7.54 -9.51 10.57
C ARG A 195 -7.01 -8.15 11.04
N CYS A 196 -6.81 -7.19 10.15
CA CYS A 196 -6.47 -5.82 10.53
C CYS A 196 -7.66 -5.12 11.19
N LEU A 197 -8.86 -5.32 10.66
CA LEU A 197 -10.09 -4.75 11.21
C LEU A 197 -10.43 -5.31 12.61
N VAL A 198 -10.11 -6.57 12.90
CA VAL A 198 -10.30 -7.18 14.25
C VAL A 198 -9.70 -6.31 15.38
N ASN A 199 -8.62 -5.59 15.12
CA ASN A 199 -7.98 -4.74 16.14
C ASN A 199 -8.81 -3.49 16.48
N TRP A 200 -9.85 -3.18 15.71
CA TRP A 200 -10.67 -1.98 15.82
C TRP A 200 -12.14 -2.29 16.07
N ASP A 201 -12.67 -3.27 15.36
CA ASP A 201 -14.09 -3.62 15.42
C ASP A 201 -14.26 -5.14 15.35
N ARG A 202 -14.03 -5.76 16.50
CA ARG A 202 -14.13 -7.20 16.65
C ARG A 202 -15.55 -7.70 16.38
N ALA A 203 -16.56 -7.00 16.92
CA ALA A 203 -17.96 -7.41 16.81
C ALA A 203 -18.44 -7.41 15.35
N ALA A 204 -18.10 -6.36 14.59
CA ALA A 204 -18.47 -6.30 13.17
C ALA A 204 -17.81 -7.42 12.35
N VAL A 205 -16.56 -7.81 12.67
CA VAL A 205 -15.91 -8.94 11.99
C VAL A 205 -16.55 -10.27 12.38
N GLU A 206 -16.94 -10.48 13.63
CA GLU A 206 -17.65 -11.68 14.08
C GLU A 206 -19.01 -11.81 13.38
N THR A 207 -19.78 -10.72 13.32
CA THR A 207 -21.05 -10.66 12.58
C THR A 207 -20.86 -10.97 11.09
N PHE A 208 -19.89 -10.32 10.45
CA PHE A 208 -19.59 -10.55 9.04
C PHE A 208 -19.23 -12.02 8.74
N LEU A 209 -18.43 -12.66 9.61
CA LEU A 209 -18.10 -14.09 9.47
C LEU A 209 -19.31 -15.00 9.67
N ALA A 210 -20.23 -14.67 10.56
CA ALA A 210 -21.44 -15.45 10.80
C ALA A 210 -22.43 -15.34 9.63
N GLU A 211 -22.71 -14.13 9.18
CA GLU A 211 -23.64 -13.87 8.07
C GLU A 211 -23.18 -14.50 6.74
N HIS A 212 -21.88 -14.62 6.55
CA HIS A 212 -21.31 -15.05 5.29
C HIS A 212 -20.55 -16.39 5.36
N ASP A 213 -20.80 -17.20 6.39
CA ASP A 213 -20.04 -18.43 6.64
C ASP A 213 -20.06 -19.40 5.44
N ALA A 214 -21.20 -19.59 4.81
CA ALA A 214 -21.35 -20.50 3.67
C ALA A 214 -20.58 -20.02 2.42
N ARG A 215 -20.40 -18.70 2.28
CA ARG A 215 -19.81 -18.08 1.07
C ARG A 215 -18.32 -17.82 1.20
N LEU A 216 -17.81 -17.59 2.41
CA LEU A 216 -16.41 -17.26 2.65
C LEU A 216 -15.47 -18.44 2.41
N ALA A 217 -14.36 -18.21 1.75
CA ALA A 217 -13.30 -19.18 1.57
C ALA A 217 -12.78 -19.68 2.94
N ALA A 218 -12.49 -21.00 3.04
CA ALA A 218 -12.08 -21.65 4.29
C ALA A 218 -10.86 -20.99 4.95
N ARG A 219 -9.91 -20.49 4.16
CA ARG A 219 -8.73 -19.75 4.66
C ARG A 219 -9.12 -18.47 5.38
N VAL A 220 -10.03 -17.67 4.80
CA VAL A 220 -10.50 -16.42 5.40
C VAL A 220 -11.10 -16.72 6.77
N LYS A 221 -12.02 -17.67 6.83
CA LYS A 221 -12.66 -18.09 8.09
C LYS A 221 -11.63 -18.53 9.14
N ARG A 222 -10.76 -19.46 8.76
CA ARG A 222 -9.76 -20.03 9.67
C ARG A 222 -8.82 -18.96 10.23
N GLU A 223 -8.18 -18.15 9.37
CA GLU A 223 -7.18 -17.18 9.80
C GLU A 223 -7.81 -16.03 10.60
N THR A 224 -9.02 -15.58 10.22
CA THR A 224 -9.72 -14.50 10.92
C THR A 224 -10.23 -14.98 12.29
N ARG A 225 -10.82 -16.18 12.38
CA ARG A 225 -11.22 -16.79 13.65
C ARG A 225 -10.02 -17.04 14.59
N THR A 226 -8.88 -17.44 14.03
CA THR A 226 -7.65 -17.56 14.81
C THR A 226 -7.23 -16.20 15.40
N LYS A 227 -7.27 -15.14 14.58
CA LYS A 227 -6.98 -13.77 15.06
C LYS A 227 -7.96 -13.32 16.13
N LEU A 228 -9.25 -13.56 15.95
CA LEU A 228 -10.28 -13.28 16.95
C LEU A 228 -10.01 -13.99 18.28
N ARG A 229 -9.68 -15.27 18.24
CA ARG A 229 -9.44 -16.07 19.46
C ARG A 229 -8.13 -15.75 20.16
N THR A 230 -7.04 -15.54 19.40
CA THR A 230 -5.67 -15.52 19.96
C THR A 230 -4.97 -14.16 19.85
N GLY A 231 -5.56 -13.19 19.15
CA GLY A 231 -4.89 -11.93 18.82
C GLY A 231 -3.80 -12.07 17.73
N LYS A 232 -3.50 -13.29 17.26
CA LYS A 232 -2.43 -13.59 16.29
C LYS A 232 -2.95 -14.24 15.02
N LYS A 233 -2.15 -14.17 13.94
CA LYS A 233 -2.49 -14.84 12.68
C LYS A 233 -2.44 -16.38 12.82
N ASN A 234 -1.42 -16.89 13.51
CA ASN A 234 -1.17 -18.33 13.66
C ASN A 234 -1.01 -18.67 15.15
N ALA A 235 -1.86 -19.54 15.68
CA ALA A 235 -1.85 -19.93 17.10
C ALA A 235 -0.60 -20.75 17.50
N TRP A 236 0.06 -21.44 16.55
CA TRP A 236 1.17 -22.37 16.82
C TRP A 236 2.56 -21.71 16.90
N ARG A 237 2.69 -20.40 16.56
CA ARG A 237 3.99 -19.70 16.59
C ARG A 237 4.50 -19.35 17.99
N ASP A 238 3.79 -19.71 19.05
CA ASP A 238 4.15 -19.37 20.45
C ASP A 238 4.89 -20.47 21.19
N LYS A 239 5.32 -21.54 20.53
CA LYS A 239 6.02 -22.65 21.18
C LYS A 239 7.51 -22.73 20.78
N ARG A 240 8.19 -21.58 20.56
CA ARG A 240 9.65 -21.53 20.48
C ARG A 240 10.18 -20.35 21.23
#